data_ec126367b19048530f278a5937c47b00
#
_entry.id   ec126367b19048530f278a5937c47b00
#
_cell.length_a   1.000
_cell.length_b   1.000
_cell.length_c   1.000
_cell.angle_alpha   90.00
_cell.angle_beta   90.00
_cell.angle_gamma   90.00
#
_symmetry.space_group_name_H-M   'P 1'
#
loop_
_entity.id
_entity.type
_entity.pdbx_description
1 polymer ?
#
loop_
_entity_poly.entity_id
_entity_poly.type
_entity_poly.pdbx_seq_one_letter_code
_entity_poly.pdbx_strand_id
1 'polypeptide(L)'
;MSDNTMLAMLKVDLGITTTAYDERLAQYLKTAKDEIEREGLTLSPTDNLADANLVIQYAAWTWRKRDTGEGMPRMIRWQINNRLFEREN
;
A
#
# COMPACT_ATOMS: atom_id res chain seq x y z
N MET A 1 -7.04 -5.64 -9.24
CA MET A 1 -7.74 -5.88 -7.97
C MET A 1 -8.67 -4.70 -7.69
N SER A 2 -9.92 -4.97 -7.35
CA SER A 2 -10.87 -3.91 -7.06
C SER A 2 -10.56 -3.22 -5.72
N ASP A 3 -11.10 -2.03 -5.52
CA ASP A 3 -10.93 -1.30 -4.27
C ASP A 3 -11.47 -2.09 -3.07
N ASN A 4 -12.62 -2.75 -3.24
CA ASN A 4 -13.19 -3.58 -2.17
C ASN A 4 -12.31 -4.78 -1.86
N THR A 5 -11.71 -5.40 -2.86
CA THR A 5 -10.79 -6.51 -2.67
C THR A 5 -9.51 -6.05 -1.97
N MET A 6 -8.97 -4.90 -2.37
CA MET A 6 -7.78 -4.33 -1.72
C MET A 6 -8.05 -4.05 -0.24
N LEU A 7 -9.22 -3.49 0.07
CA LEU A 7 -9.62 -3.24 1.46
C LEU A 7 -9.70 -4.56 2.25
N ALA A 8 -10.32 -5.58 1.67
CA ALA A 8 -10.42 -6.89 2.31
C ALA A 8 -9.04 -7.49 2.59
N MET A 9 -8.13 -7.41 1.63
CA MET A 9 -6.76 -7.93 1.80
C MET A 9 -5.99 -7.15 2.86
N LEU A 10 -6.13 -5.83 2.89
CA LEU A 10 -5.50 -5.01 3.91
C LEU A 10 -6.01 -5.40 5.31
N LYS A 11 -7.30 -5.63 5.45
CA LYS A 11 -7.88 -6.05 6.73
C LYS A 11 -7.33 -7.40 7.18
N VAL A 12 -7.17 -8.34 6.24
CA VAL A 12 -6.56 -9.64 6.55
C VAL A 12 -5.14 -9.45 7.06
N ASP A 13 -4.34 -8.63 6.37
CA ASP A 13 -2.95 -8.37 6.75
C ASP A 13 -2.83 -7.73 8.13
N LEU A 14 -3.81 -6.92 8.51
CA LEU A 14 -3.81 -6.22 9.79
C LEU A 14 -4.55 -6.96 10.90
N GLY A 15 -5.21 -8.09 10.57
CA GLY A 15 -5.99 -8.85 11.55
C GLY A 15 -7.27 -8.14 11.99
N ILE A 16 -7.83 -7.27 11.15
CA ILE A 16 -9.05 -6.52 11.46
C ILE A 16 -10.25 -7.24 10.88
N THR A 17 -11.23 -7.55 11.73
CA THR A 17 -12.45 -8.26 11.32
C THR A 17 -13.71 -7.40 11.38
N THR A 18 -13.65 -6.26 12.06
CA THR A 18 -14.79 -5.33 12.16
C THR A 18 -14.87 -4.41 10.97
N THR A 19 -16.04 -3.83 10.69
CA THR A 19 -16.24 -2.81 9.67
C THR A 19 -15.99 -1.39 10.18
N ALA A 20 -15.70 -1.24 11.46
CA ALA A 20 -15.58 0.07 12.11
C ALA A 20 -14.51 0.97 11.47
N TYR A 21 -13.48 0.39 10.89
CA TYR A 21 -12.35 1.14 10.32
C TYR A 21 -12.34 1.16 8.79
N ASP A 22 -13.37 0.65 8.14
CA ASP A 22 -13.34 0.46 6.67
C ASP A 22 -13.10 1.77 5.91
N GLU A 23 -13.79 2.85 6.26
CA GLU A 23 -13.58 4.13 5.58
C GLU A 23 -12.16 4.66 5.78
N ARG A 24 -11.64 4.52 7.00
CA ARG A 24 -10.30 5.00 7.33
C ARG A 24 -9.24 4.19 6.60
N LEU A 25 -9.42 2.88 6.55
CA LEU A 25 -8.50 1.99 5.83
C LEU A 25 -8.51 2.25 4.32
N ALA A 26 -9.69 2.54 3.76
CA ALA A 26 -9.79 2.91 2.35
C ALA A 26 -9.01 4.20 2.06
N GLN A 27 -9.02 5.17 2.97
CA GLN A 27 -8.22 6.38 2.84
C GLN A 27 -6.73 6.08 2.90
N TYR A 28 -6.31 5.14 3.75
CA TYR A 28 -4.91 4.72 3.82
C TYR A 28 -4.43 4.09 2.52
N LEU A 29 -5.28 3.30 1.86
CA LEU A 29 -4.96 2.73 0.55
C LEU A 29 -4.77 3.81 -0.50
N LYS A 30 -5.67 4.79 -0.53
CA LYS A 30 -5.59 5.90 -1.48
C LYS A 30 -4.34 6.75 -1.23
N THR A 31 -4.08 7.07 0.02
CA THR A 31 -2.91 7.86 0.40
C THR A 31 -1.62 7.10 0.07
N ALA A 32 -1.58 5.79 0.31
CA ALA A 32 -0.42 4.97 -0.01
C ALA A 32 -0.09 5.03 -1.49
N LYS A 33 -1.09 4.89 -2.36
CA LYS A 33 -0.89 5.00 -3.81
C LYS A 33 -0.31 6.36 -4.17
N ASP A 34 -0.89 7.43 -3.63
CA ASP A 34 -0.44 8.79 -3.92
C ASP A 34 1.00 9.02 -3.46
N GLU A 35 1.36 8.55 -2.27
CA GLU A 35 2.71 8.72 -1.74
C GLU A 35 3.75 7.95 -2.55
N ILE A 36 3.43 6.73 -2.98
CA ILE A 36 4.33 5.95 -3.82
C ILE A 36 4.52 6.65 -5.18
N GLU A 37 3.43 7.16 -5.75
CA GLU A 37 3.49 7.84 -7.05
C GLU A 37 4.30 9.13 -6.98
N ARG A 38 4.35 9.80 -5.83
CA ARG A 38 5.19 10.99 -5.65
C ARG A 38 6.68 10.69 -5.80
N GLU A 39 7.08 9.45 -5.63
CA GLU A 39 8.48 9.06 -5.83
C GLU A 39 8.84 8.89 -7.30
N GLY A 40 7.87 9.00 -8.20
CA GLY A 40 8.12 8.96 -9.63
C GLY A 40 7.53 7.75 -10.34
N LEU A 41 6.68 6.99 -9.67
CA LEU A 41 6.03 5.82 -10.25
C LEU A 41 4.60 6.14 -10.68
N THR A 42 4.10 5.39 -11.66
CA THR A 42 2.69 5.36 -12.01
C THR A 42 2.15 3.97 -11.71
N LEU A 43 1.13 3.90 -10.88
CA LEU A 43 0.57 2.64 -10.43
C LEU A 43 -0.85 2.44 -10.96
N SER A 44 -1.17 1.20 -11.30
CA SER A 44 -2.50 0.80 -11.75
C SER A 44 -2.98 -0.41 -10.92
N PRO A 45 -3.31 -0.21 -9.64
CA PRO A 45 -3.65 -1.33 -8.75
C PRO A 45 -4.88 -2.12 -9.21
N THR A 46 -5.79 -1.48 -9.97
CA THR A 46 -6.97 -2.16 -10.49
C THR A 46 -6.60 -3.22 -11.52
N ASP A 47 -5.59 -2.92 -12.35
CA ASP A 47 -5.21 -3.78 -13.49
C ASP A 47 -3.95 -4.60 -13.23
N ASN A 48 -3.12 -4.21 -12.28
CA ASN A 48 -1.82 -4.84 -12.02
C ASN A 48 -1.77 -5.33 -10.58
N LEU A 49 -1.66 -6.65 -10.41
CA LEU A 49 -1.65 -7.27 -9.09
C LEU A 49 -0.43 -6.86 -8.26
N ALA A 50 0.74 -6.75 -8.90
CA ALA A 50 1.95 -6.33 -8.19
C ALA A 50 1.82 -4.91 -7.66
N ASP A 51 1.19 -4.01 -8.42
CA ASP A 51 0.91 -2.65 -7.98
C ASP A 51 -0.04 -2.65 -6.79
N ALA A 52 -1.11 -3.45 -6.87
CA ALA A 52 -2.08 -3.57 -5.78
C ALA A 52 -1.40 -4.07 -4.50
N ASN A 53 -0.56 -5.08 -4.60
CA ASN A 53 0.15 -5.63 -3.45
C ASN A 53 1.10 -4.62 -2.82
N LEU A 54 1.80 -3.83 -3.62
CA LEU A 54 2.69 -2.79 -3.09
C LEU A 54 1.89 -1.72 -2.34
N VAL A 55 0.76 -1.30 -2.89
CA VAL A 55 -0.12 -0.32 -2.23
C VAL A 55 -0.64 -0.87 -0.90
N ILE A 56 -1.07 -2.13 -0.87
CA ILE A 56 -1.57 -2.77 0.36
C ILE A 56 -0.45 -2.84 1.42
N GLN A 57 0.74 -3.26 1.04
CA GLN A 57 1.87 -3.35 1.97
C GLN A 57 2.23 -1.97 2.54
N TYR A 58 2.25 -0.96 1.70
CA TYR A 58 2.55 0.41 2.12
C TYR A 58 1.48 0.92 3.09
N ALA A 59 0.21 0.71 2.76
CA ALA A 59 -0.91 1.11 3.62
C ALA A 59 -0.85 0.39 4.98
N ALA A 60 -0.53 -0.91 4.97
CA ALA A 60 -0.40 -1.68 6.21
C ALA A 60 0.71 -1.13 7.10
N TRP A 61 1.85 -0.79 6.50
CA TRP A 61 2.95 -0.19 7.25
C TRP A 61 2.52 1.16 7.85
N THR A 62 1.90 2.04 7.07
CA THR A 62 1.51 3.37 7.57
C THR A 62 0.45 3.28 8.66
N TRP A 63 -0.44 2.30 8.58
CA TRP A 63 -1.41 2.05 9.64
C TRP A 63 -0.72 1.62 10.93
N ARG A 64 0.24 0.69 10.86
CA ARG A 64 0.95 0.20 12.04
C ARG A 64 1.84 1.26 12.66
N LYS A 65 2.54 2.06 11.84
CA LYS A 65 3.49 3.04 12.36
C LYS A 65 2.85 4.15 13.18
N ARG A 66 1.54 4.39 13.02
CA ARG A 66 0.85 5.42 13.83
C ARG A 66 0.92 5.12 15.33
N ASP A 67 1.04 3.85 15.71
CA ASP A 67 1.16 3.43 17.11
C ASP A 67 2.60 3.13 17.51
N THR A 68 3.40 2.61 16.59
CA THR A 68 4.75 2.10 16.89
C THR A 68 5.88 3.03 16.46
N GLY A 69 5.62 3.91 15.51
CA GLY A 69 6.67 4.76 14.94
C GLY A 69 7.69 3.99 14.12
N GLU A 70 7.39 2.74 13.71
CA GLU A 70 8.36 1.92 12.97
C GLU A 70 8.72 2.54 11.61
N GLY A 71 9.99 2.37 11.21
CA GLY A 71 10.46 2.84 9.91
C GLY A 71 9.92 1.98 8.77
N MET A 72 10.09 2.48 7.54
CA MET A 72 9.64 1.76 6.36
C MET A 72 10.37 0.41 6.23
N PRO A 73 9.62 -0.70 6.06
CA PRO A 73 10.25 -2.00 5.84
C PRO A 73 11.16 -1.99 4.62
N ARG A 74 12.29 -2.69 4.72
CA ARG A 74 13.26 -2.76 3.62
C ARG A 74 12.65 -3.29 2.33
N MET A 75 11.76 -4.26 2.43
CA MET A 75 11.12 -4.84 1.25
C MET A 75 10.29 -3.83 0.48
N ILE A 76 9.60 -2.92 1.18
CA ILE A 76 8.84 -1.87 0.52
C ILE A 76 9.79 -0.92 -0.19
N ARG A 77 10.84 -0.46 0.50
CA ARG A 77 11.84 0.45 -0.10
C ARG A 77 12.53 -0.20 -1.30
N TRP A 78 12.88 -1.47 -1.17
CA TRP A 78 13.50 -2.22 -2.27
C TRP A 78 12.58 -2.30 -3.49
N GLN A 79 11.30 -2.61 -3.28
CA GLN A 79 10.34 -2.70 -4.38
C GLN A 79 10.20 -1.36 -5.12
N ILE A 80 10.08 -0.26 -4.37
CA ILE A 80 9.95 1.06 -4.96
C ILE A 80 11.22 1.41 -5.75
N ASN A 81 12.39 1.23 -5.14
CA ASN A 81 13.66 1.56 -5.80
C ASN A 81 13.89 0.72 -7.04
N ASN A 82 13.56 -0.56 -6.99
CA ASN A 82 13.72 -1.47 -8.11
C ASN A 82 12.83 -1.05 -9.29
N ARG A 83 11.59 -0.64 -9.02
CA ARG A 83 10.68 -0.16 -10.06
C ARG A 83 11.15 1.15 -10.67
N LEU A 84 11.69 2.06 -9.85
CA LEU A 84 12.27 3.31 -10.34
C LEU A 84 13.45 3.05 -11.26
N PHE A 85 14.31 2.11 -10.87
CA PHE A 85 15.46 1.71 -11.69
C PHE A 85 15.01 1.12 -13.03
N GLU A 86 14.04 0.21 -13.01
CA GLU A 86 13.52 -0.40 -14.23
C GLU A 86 12.90 0.64 -15.17
N ARG A 87 12.21 1.63 -14.61
CA ARG A 87 11.58 2.69 -15.41
C ARG A 87 12.60 3.54 -16.15
N GLU A 88 13.75 3.75 -15.56
CA GLU A 88 14.82 4.58 -16.16
C GLU A 88 15.58 3.85 -17.28
N ASN A 89 15.45 2.54 -17.34
CA ASN A 89 16.08 1.72 -18.36
C ASN A 89 15.06 1.30 -19.42
#